data_2793d1235c6db783d4749a4816ce0631
#
_entry.id   2793d1235c6db783d4749a4816ce0631
#
_cell.length_a   1.000
_cell.length_b   1.000
_cell.length_c   1.000
_cell.angle_alpha   90.00
_cell.angle_beta   90.00
_cell.angle_gamma   90.00
#
_symmetry.space_group_name_H-M   'P 1'
#
loop_
_entity.id
_entity.type
_entity.pdbx_description
1 polymer ?
#
loop_
_entity_poly.entity_id
_entity_poly.type
_entity_poly.pdbx_seq_one_letter_code
_entity_poly.pdbx_strand_id
1 'polypeptide(L)'
;MIQVTSEQWLYWLNLYFWPLLRVLALIATAPILSERAIPKRVKLGLGMMMTLVIAPSLPANDTPLFSIAALWLAMQQILIGIALGFTMQFAFAAVRTAGEFIGLQMGLSFATFVDPGSHLNMPVLARIMDMLAMLLFLTFNGHLWLISLLVDTFHTLPIGSNPVNSNAFMALARAGGLIFLNGLMLALPIITLLLTLNLALGLLNRMAPQLSIFVIGFPLTLTVGIMLMAALMPLIAPFCEHLFSEIFNLLADIVSEMPVNNNP
;
A
#
# COMPACT_ATOMS: atom_id res chain seq x y z
N MET A 1 -10.76 -40.55 -26.28
CA MET A 1 -10.51 -40.33 -24.83
C MET A 1 -9.14 -39.72 -24.67
N ILE A 2 -9.05 -38.55 -24.11
CA ILE A 2 -7.75 -37.91 -23.80
C ILE A 2 -7.21 -38.66 -22.59
N GLN A 3 -6.24 -39.54 -22.78
CA GLN A 3 -5.51 -40.17 -21.68
C GLN A 3 -4.47 -39.19 -21.20
N VAL A 4 -4.77 -38.50 -20.11
CA VAL A 4 -3.78 -37.59 -19.45
C VAL A 4 -2.86 -38.48 -18.60
N THR A 5 -1.59 -38.55 -18.94
CA THR A 5 -0.59 -39.29 -18.19
C THR A 5 -0.27 -38.58 -16.85
N SER A 6 0.19 -39.32 -15.85
CA SER A 6 0.61 -38.72 -14.55
C SER A 6 1.68 -37.64 -14.71
N GLU A 7 2.56 -37.79 -15.69
CA GLU A 7 3.60 -36.82 -16.02
C GLU A 7 3.02 -35.50 -16.54
N GLN A 8 1.97 -35.56 -17.36
CA GLN A 8 1.29 -34.36 -17.87
C GLN A 8 0.57 -33.61 -16.76
N TRP A 9 -0.02 -34.31 -15.78
CA TRP A 9 -0.62 -33.69 -14.60
C TRP A 9 0.42 -32.96 -13.73
N LEU A 10 1.57 -33.60 -13.50
CA LEU A 10 2.66 -33.01 -12.73
C LEU A 10 3.24 -31.78 -13.44
N TYR A 11 3.38 -31.85 -14.77
CA TYR A 11 3.83 -30.72 -15.57
C TYR A 11 2.89 -29.51 -15.46
N TRP A 12 1.57 -29.70 -15.62
CA TRP A 12 0.60 -28.63 -15.49
C TRP A 12 0.55 -28.08 -14.07
N LEU A 13 0.63 -28.93 -13.06
CA LEU A 13 0.69 -28.52 -11.65
C LEU A 13 1.91 -27.64 -11.40
N ASN A 14 3.09 -28.01 -11.88
CA ASN A 14 4.29 -27.20 -11.76
C ASN A 14 4.15 -25.85 -12.49
N LEU A 15 3.57 -25.85 -13.70
CA LEU A 15 3.43 -24.66 -14.52
C LEU A 15 2.55 -23.60 -13.85
N TYR A 16 1.45 -24.00 -13.22
CA TYR A 16 0.48 -23.06 -12.63
C TYR A 16 0.68 -22.80 -11.14
N PHE A 17 1.24 -23.73 -10.39
CA PHE A 17 1.32 -23.65 -8.93
C PHE A 17 2.23 -22.49 -8.45
N TRP A 18 3.42 -22.40 -9.01
CA TRP A 18 4.41 -21.40 -8.58
C TRP A 18 3.98 -19.97 -8.89
N PRO A 19 3.53 -19.65 -10.10
CA PRO A 19 3.02 -18.31 -10.39
C PRO A 19 1.79 -17.97 -9.55
N LEU A 20 0.91 -18.95 -9.28
CA LEU A 20 -0.29 -18.77 -8.45
C LEU A 20 0.07 -18.26 -7.05
N LEU A 21 1.12 -18.79 -6.42
CA LEU A 21 1.56 -18.35 -5.09
C LEU A 21 1.96 -16.88 -5.08
N ARG A 22 2.75 -16.42 -6.08
CA ARG A 22 3.16 -15.02 -6.19
C ARG A 22 1.98 -14.10 -6.45
N VAL A 23 1.09 -14.48 -7.37
CA VAL A 23 -0.13 -13.72 -7.70
C VAL A 23 -1.07 -13.60 -6.50
N LEU A 24 -1.32 -14.70 -5.80
CA LEU A 24 -2.20 -14.69 -4.61
C LEU A 24 -1.60 -13.88 -3.47
N ALA A 25 -0.29 -13.95 -3.27
CA ALA A 25 0.40 -13.17 -2.26
C ALA A 25 0.30 -11.65 -2.56
N LEU A 26 0.44 -11.25 -3.83
CA LEU A 26 0.19 -9.89 -4.27
C LEU A 26 -1.26 -9.47 -3.98
N ILE A 27 -2.25 -10.24 -4.42
CA ILE A 27 -3.68 -9.93 -4.23
C ILE A 27 -4.03 -9.82 -2.74
N ALA A 28 -3.39 -10.62 -1.89
CA ALA A 28 -3.61 -10.60 -0.45
C ALA A 28 -3.07 -9.32 0.22
N THR A 29 -2.08 -8.66 -0.37
CA THR A 29 -1.37 -7.52 0.22
C THR A 29 -1.54 -6.21 -0.56
N ALA A 30 -1.88 -6.28 -1.85
CA ALA A 30 -2.04 -5.09 -2.69
C ALA A 30 -3.21 -4.21 -2.22
N PRO A 31 -3.07 -2.87 -2.25
CA PRO A 31 -4.16 -1.95 -1.96
C PRO A 31 -5.35 -2.26 -2.87
N ILE A 32 -6.55 -1.97 -2.41
CA ILE A 32 -7.84 -2.26 -3.05
C ILE A 32 -8.14 -3.78 -3.10
N LEU A 33 -7.24 -4.60 -3.66
CA LEU A 33 -7.46 -6.04 -3.80
C LEU A 33 -7.46 -6.77 -2.43
N SER A 34 -6.70 -6.28 -1.46
CA SER A 34 -6.67 -6.83 -0.09
C SER A 34 -7.87 -6.42 0.76
N GLU A 35 -8.72 -5.48 0.29
CA GLU A 35 -9.84 -4.96 1.07
C GLU A 35 -10.76 -6.06 1.61
N ARG A 36 -11.24 -5.85 2.86
CA ARG A 36 -12.11 -6.81 3.56
C ARG A 36 -13.48 -6.96 2.90
N ALA A 37 -13.92 -5.93 2.16
CA ALA A 37 -15.17 -5.96 1.41
C ALA A 37 -15.20 -6.99 0.29
N ILE A 38 -14.01 -7.39 -0.23
CA ILE A 38 -13.91 -8.38 -1.30
C ILE A 38 -13.84 -9.80 -0.71
N PRO A 39 -14.82 -10.68 -1.01
CA PRO A 39 -14.83 -12.04 -0.51
C PRO A 39 -13.58 -12.83 -0.96
N LYS A 40 -13.06 -13.70 -0.08
CA LYS A 40 -11.86 -14.53 -0.37
C LYS A 40 -12.01 -15.37 -1.64
N ARG A 41 -13.23 -15.81 -1.96
CA ARG A 41 -13.52 -16.59 -3.18
C ARG A 41 -13.26 -15.76 -4.45
N VAL A 42 -13.59 -14.47 -4.43
CA VAL A 42 -13.36 -13.57 -5.57
C VAL A 42 -11.86 -13.32 -5.74
N LYS A 43 -11.11 -13.10 -4.65
CA LYS A 43 -9.65 -12.96 -4.68
C LYS A 43 -8.97 -14.20 -5.25
N LEU A 44 -9.40 -15.38 -4.82
CA LEU A 44 -8.89 -16.65 -5.33
C LEU A 44 -9.22 -16.84 -6.82
N GLY A 45 -10.46 -16.55 -7.23
CA GLY A 45 -10.87 -16.64 -8.64
C GLY A 45 -10.10 -15.69 -9.53
N LEU A 46 -9.90 -14.45 -9.08
CA LEU A 46 -9.08 -13.46 -9.80
C LEU A 46 -7.63 -13.94 -9.91
N GLY A 47 -7.05 -14.44 -8.82
CA GLY A 47 -5.68 -14.96 -8.82
C GLY A 47 -5.50 -16.15 -9.78
N MET A 48 -6.45 -17.08 -9.81
CA MET A 48 -6.44 -18.20 -10.76
C MET A 48 -6.54 -17.71 -12.21
N MET A 49 -7.45 -16.75 -12.49
CA MET A 49 -7.62 -16.20 -13.83
C MET A 49 -6.35 -15.49 -14.32
N MET A 50 -5.73 -14.67 -13.48
CA MET A 50 -4.46 -14.03 -13.82
C MET A 50 -3.35 -15.07 -14.06
N THR A 51 -3.27 -16.08 -13.21
CA THR A 51 -2.26 -17.14 -13.35
C THR A 51 -2.46 -17.94 -14.65
N LEU A 52 -3.69 -18.22 -15.05
CA LEU A 52 -3.98 -18.91 -16.32
C LEU A 52 -3.47 -18.12 -17.54
N VAL A 53 -3.50 -16.79 -17.46
CA VAL A 53 -3.00 -15.92 -18.54
C VAL A 53 -1.48 -15.83 -18.53
N ILE A 54 -0.86 -15.73 -17.35
CA ILE A 54 0.57 -15.48 -17.19
C ILE A 54 1.39 -16.76 -17.32
N ALA A 55 0.96 -17.87 -16.73
CA ALA A 55 1.76 -19.11 -16.64
C ALA A 55 2.22 -19.70 -17.99
N PRO A 56 1.42 -19.68 -19.07
CA PRO A 56 1.87 -20.22 -20.36
C PRO A 56 3.05 -19.46 -20.99
N SER A 57 3.30 -18.21 -20.60
CA SER A 57 4.43 -17.40 -21.10
C SER A 57 5.73 -17.65 -20.33
N LEU A 58 5.67 -18.39 -19.21
CA LEU A 58 6.82 -18.61 -18.34
C LEU A 58 7.55 -19.90 -18.68
N PRO A 59 8.88 -19.93 -18.48
CA PRO A 59 9.64 -21.16 -18.63
C PRO A 59 9.19 -22.21 -17.62
N ALA A 60 9.11 -23.46 -18.05
CA ALA A 60 8.77 -24.56 -17.14
C ALA A 60 9.83 -24.72 -16.06
N ASN A 61 9.40 -24.99 -14.85
CA ASN A 61 10.28 -25.28 -13.72
C ASN A 61 10.24 -26.76 -13.38
N ASP A 62 11.40 -27.41 -13.35
CA ASP A 62 11.54 -28.84 -13.09
C ASP A 62 11.66 -29.21 -11.60
N THR A 63 11.46 -28.25 -10.70
CA THR A 63 11.56 -28.50 -9.25
C THR A 63 10.44 -29.43 -8.79
N PRO A 64 10.74 -30.60 -8.21
CA PRO A 64 9.73 -31.55 -7.76
C PRO A 64 8.91 -30.91 -6.62
N LEU A 65 7.57 -30.93 -6.74
CA LEU A 65 6.63 -30.29 -5.80
C LEU A 65 6.75 -30.79 -4.35
N PHE A 66 7.16 -32.05 -4.16
CA PHE A 66 7.29 -32.70 -2.84
C PHE A 66 8.75 -32.75 -2.40
N SER A 67 9.43 -31.63 -2.37
CA SER A 67 10.82 -31.53 -1.92
C SER A 67 10.99 -30.36 -0.94
N ILE A 68 12.07 -30.37 -0.14
CA ILE A 68 12.45 -29.25 0.72
C ILE A 68 12.74 -28.02 -0.14
N ALA A 69 13.30 -28.21 -1.33
CA ALA A 69 13.53 -27.14 -2.30
C ALA A 69 12.23 -26.49 -2.75
N ALA A 70 11.13 -27.27 -2.92
CA ALA A 70 9.81 -26.73 -3.24
C ALA A 70 9.24 -25.84 -2.15
N LEU A 71 9.44 -26.21 -0.88
CA LEU A 71 9.00 -25.38 0.25
C LEU A 71 9.74 -24.04 0.26
N TRP A 72 11.06 -24.07 0.04
CA TRP A 72 11.87 -22.84 -0.06
C TRP A 72 11.42 -21.95 -1.22
N LEU A 73 11.18 -22.57 -2.38
CA LEU A 73 10.68 -21.87 -3.57
C LEU A 73 9.30 -21.25 -3.32
N ALA A 74 8.39 -21.97 -2.66
CA ALA A 74 7.08 -21.45 -2.28
C ALA A 74 7.21 -20.21 -1.38
N MET A 75 8.07 -20.26 -0.37
CA MET A 75 8.34 -19.10 0.50
C MET A 75 8.86 -17.91 -0.29
N GLN A 76 9.79 -18.12 -1.23
CA GLN A 76 10.30 -17.05 -2.08
C GLN A 76 9.19 -16.41 -2.93
N GLN A 77 8.34 -17.23 -3.59
CA GLN A 77 7.24 -16.70 -4.40
C GLN A 77 6.27 -15.86 -3.58
N ILE A 78 5.93 -16.32 -2.38
CA ILE A 78 5.05 -15.61 -1.45
C ILE A 78 5.71 -14.30 -0.99
N LEU A 79 6.99 -14.32 -0.62
CA LEU A 79 7.72 -13.13 -0.16
C LEU A 79 7.80 -12.07 -1.24
N ILE A 80 8.08 -12.45 -2.50
CA ILE A 80 8.11 -11.51 -3.62
C ILE A 80 6.72 -10.88 -3.82
N GLY A 81 5.66 -11.69 -3.84
CA GLY A 81 4.29 -11.17 -3.98
C GLY A 81 3.89 -10.22 -2.85
N ILE A 82 4.22 -10.58 -1.60
CA ILE A 82 3.99 -9.73 -0.42
C ILE A 82 4.77 -8.42 -0.54
N ALA A 83 6.05 -8.47 -0.92
CA ALA A 83 6.90 -7.29 -1.03
C ALA A 83 6.30 -6.29 -2.03
N LEU A 84 5.86 -6.76 -3.20
CA LEU A 84 5.22 -5.91 -4.22
C LEU A 84 3.95 -5.23 -3.70
N GLY A 85 3.03 -6.00 -3.12
CA GLY A 85 1.77 -5.45 -2.63
C GLY A 85 1.96 -4.55 -1.41
N PHE A 86 2.87 -4.90 -0.51
CA PHE A 86 3.14 -4.16 0.72
C PHE A 86 3.82 -2.81 0.45
N THR A 87 4.77 -2.76 -0.50
CA THR A 87 5.42 -1.51 -0.89
C THR A 87 4.38 -0.52 -1.44
N MET A 88 3.44 -0.99 -2.25
CA MET A 88 2.38 -0.12 -2.75
C MET A 88 1.46 0.41 -1.64
N GLN A 89 1.24 -0.37 -0.57
CA GLN A 89 0.50 0.10 0.60
C GLN A 89 1.16 1.29 1.31
N PHE A 90 2.47 1.49 1.17
CA PHE A 90 3.14 2.66 1.77
C PHE A 90 2.61 3.98 1.23
N ALA A 91 2.27 4.05 -0.06
CA ALA A 91 1.64 5.24 -0.64
C ALA A 91 0.29 5.55 0.03
N PHE A 92 -0.55 4.55 0.21
CA PHE A 92 -1.84 4.71 0.88
C PHE A 92 -1.67 5.06 2.37
N ALA A 93 -0.72 4.41 3.03
CA ALA A 93 -0.39 4.71 4.42
C ALA A 93 0.09 6.16 4.59
N ALA A 94 0.88 6.70 3.65
CA ALA A 94 1.33 8.09 3.67
C ALA A 94 0.14 9.07 3.60
N VAL A 95 -0.77 8.87 2.65
CA VAL A 95 -1.98 9.72 2.51
C VAL A 95 -2.88 9.62 3.75
N ARG A 96 -3.03 8.41 4.30
CA ARG A 96 -3.77 8.16 5.54
C ARG A 96 -3.14 8.89 6.73
N THR A 97 -1.83 8.78 6.89
CA THR A 97 -1.06 9.45 7.95
C THR A 97 -1.19 10.98 7.84
N ALA A 98 -1.22 11.54 6.63
CA ALA A 98 -1.52 12.95 6.44
C ALA A 98 -2.90 13.32 6.98
N GLY A 99 -3.93 12.52 6.67
CA GLY A 99 -5.28 12.70 7.21
C GLY A 99 -5.33 12.60 8.74
N GLU A 100 -4.55 11.71 9.35
CA GLU A 100 -4.43 11.59 10.81
C GLU A 100 -3.82 12.84 11.42
N PHE A 101 -2.70 13.34 10.88
CA PHE A 101 -2.03 14.55 11.38
C PHE A 101 -2.92 15.78 11.27
N ILE A 102 -3.60 15.95 10.14
CA ILE A 102 -4.54 17.07 9.95
C ILE A 102 -5.70 16.95 10.93
N GLY A 103 -6.29 15.76 11.06
CA GLY A 103 -7.39 15.48 11.98
C GLY A 103 -7.05 15.75 13.46
N LEU A 104 -5.82 15.40 13.87
CA LEU A 104 -5.28 15.73 15.20
C LEU A 104 -5.24 17.24 15.42
N GLN A 105 -4.75 18.02 14.46
CA GLN A 105 -4.64 19.47 14.57
C GLN A 105 -6.00 20.18 14.54
N MET A 106 -6.97 19.61 13.84
CA MET A 106 -8.36 20.09 13.83
C MET A 106 -9.12 19.77 15.15
N GLY A 107 -8.53 18.95 16.02
CA GLY A 107 -9.16 18.50 17.27
C GLY A 107 -10.17 17.37 17.10
N LEU A 108 -10.25 16.73 15.92
CA LEU A 108 -11.21 15.63 15.67
C LEU A 108 -10.94 14.39 16.52
N SER A 109 -9.73 14.24 17.05
CA SER A 109 -9.39 13.13 17.96
C SER A 109 -10.06 13.19 19.30
N PHE A 110 -10.55 14.37 19.73
CA PHE A 110 -11.35 14.46 20.96
C PHE A 110 -12.64 13.64 20.86
N ALA A 111 -13.21 13.51 19.65
CA ALA A 111 -14.42 12.71 19.44
C ALA A 111 -14.18 11.21 19.73
N THR A 112 -12.98 10.68 19.48
CA THR A 112 -12.64 9.29 19.76
C THR A 112 -12.42 9.00 21.25
N PHE A 113 -12.07 10.01 22.04
CA PHE A 113 -11.97 9.88 23.51
C PHE A 113 -13.35 9.87 24.19
N VAL A 114 -14.37 10.49 23.56
CA VAL A 114 -15.72 10.58 24.15
C VAL A 114 -16.53 9.31 23.93
N ASP A 115 -16.26 8.55 22.87
CA ASP A 115 -16.94 7.28 22.58
C ASP A 115 -15.93 6.13 22.31
N PRO A 116 -15.37 5.53 23.39
CA PRO A 116 -14.47 4.39 23.25
C PRO A 116 -15.18 3.10 22.76
N GLY A 117 -16.51 3.08 22.74
CA GLY A 117 -17.31 1.96 22.25
C GLY A 117 -17.50 1.95 20.74
N SER A 118 -17.27 3.07 20.06
CA SER A 118 -17.20 3.08 18.60
C SER A 118 -15.90 2.42 18.19
N HIS A 119 -15.97 1.20 17.63
CA HIS A 119 -14.83 0.48 17.05
C HIS A 119 -14.28 1.17 15.78
N LEU A 120 -14.31 2.48 15.71
CA LEU A 120 -13.70 3.28 14.65
C LEU A 120 -12.20 3.33 14.89
N ASN A 121 -11.49 2.32 14.41
CA ASN A 121 -10.04 2.20 14.52
C ASN A 121 -9.26 3.28 13.74
N MET A 122 -9.95 4.27 13.13
CA MET A 122 -9.33 5.25 12.26
C MET A 122 -10.06 6.59 12.32
N PRO A 123 -9.35 7.74 12.46
CA PRO A 123 -9.94 9.07 12.41
C PRO A 123 -10.72 9.28 11.10
N VAL A 124 -11.85 9.99 11.19
CA VAL A 124 -12.75 10.19 10.04
C VAL A 124 -12.03 10.81 8.83
N LEU A 125 -11.18 11.80 9.08
CA LEU A 125 -10.44 12.47 8.02
C LEU A 125 -9.42 11.55 7.34
N ALA A 126 -8.71 10.71 8.11
CA ALA A 126 -7.80 9.71 7.57
C ALA A 126 -8.53 8.73 6.64
N ARG A 127 -9.75 8.33 7.01
CA ARG A 127 -10.58 7.45 6.19
C ARG A 127 -11.04 8.11 4.89
N ILE A 128 -11.40 9.39 4.94
CA ILE A 128 -11.77 10.15 3.73
C ILE A 128 -10.56 10.25 2.79
N MET A 129 -9.39 10.57 3.32
CA MET A 129 -8.14 10.66 2.56
C MET A 129 -7.75 9.32 1.94
N ASP A 130 -7.90 8.22 2.69
CA ASP A 130 -7.64 6.86 2.20
C ASP A 130 -8.58 6.48 1.04
N MET A 131 -9.89 6.75 1.17
CA MET A 131 -10.86 6.54 0.09
C MET A 131 -10.53 7.37 -1.16
N LEU A 132 -10.13 8.63 -0.96
CA LEU A 132 -9.73 9.51 -2.06
C LEU A 132 -8.47 8.99 -2.76
N ALA A 133 -7.48 8.52 -2.00
CA ALA A 133 -6.28 7.88 -2.55
C ALA A 133 -6.64 6.62 -3.37
N MET A 134 -7.59 5.79 -2.91
CA MET A 134 -8.07 4.62 -3.66
C MET A 134 -8.71 5.02 -4.99
N LEU A 135 -9.56 6.05 -4.99
CA LEU A 135 -10.19 6.55 -6.22
C LEU A 135 -9.16 7.10 -7.20
N LEU A 136 -8.20 7.88 -6.71
CA LEU A 136 -7.11 8.42 -7.53
C LEU A 136 -6.22 7.31 -8.11
N PHE A 137 -5.89 6.30 -7.30
CA PHE A 137 -5.13 5.14 -7.77
C PHE A 137 -5.82 4.40 -8.92
N LEU A 138 -7.15 4.24 -8.84
CA LEU A 138 -7.92 3.65 -9.93
C LEU A 138 -7.96 4.57 -11.15
N THR A 139 -8.11 5.87 -10.96
CA THR A 139 -8.15 6.87 -12.03
C THR A 139 -6.83 6.92 -12.80
N PHE A 140 -5.71 6.81 -12.11
CA PHE A 140 -4.36 6.76 -12.71
C PHE A 140 -3.97 5.37 -13.24
N ASN A 141 -4.90 4.41 -13.27
CA ASN A 141 -4.63 3.03 -13.69
C ASN A 141 -3.53 2.32 -12.88
N GLY A 142 -3.30 2.72 -11.64
CA GLY A 142 -2.26 2.16 -10.77
C GLY A 142 -2.40 0.65 -10.56
N HIS A 143 -3.62 0.13 -10.59
CA HIS A 143 -3.88 -1.32 -10.54
C HIS A 143 -3.34 -2.06 -11.77
N LEU A 144 -3.38 -1.46 -12.96
CA LEU A 144 -2.82 -2.05 -14.18
C LEU A 144 -1.29 -2.02 -14.14
N TRP A 145 -0.70 -0.92 -13.66
CA TRP A 145 0.74 -0.81 -13.43
C TRP A 145 1.24 -1.89 -12.47
N LEU A 146 0.52 -2.14 -11.39
CA LEU A 146 0.88 -3.17 -10.42
C LEU A 146 0.83 -4.58 -11.02
N ILE A 147 -0.15 -4.85 -11.88
CA ILE A 147 -0.25 -6.13 -12.61
C ILE A 147 0.88 -6.26 -13.63
N SER A 148 1.20 -5.20 -14.38
CA SER A 148 2.32 -5.19 -15.31
C SER A 148 3.63 -5.50 -14.59
N LEU A 149 3.88 -4.80 -13.49
CA LEU A 149 5.07 -5.02 -12.67
C LEU A 149 5.16 -6.46 -12.14
N LEU A 150 4.02 -7.05 -11.71
CA LEU A 150 3.98 -8.46 -11.33
C LEU A 150 4.45 -9.36 -12.47
N VAL A 151 3.98 -9.14 -13.69
CA VAL A 151 4.41 -9.91 -14.88
C VAL A 151 5.89 -9.74 -15.12
N ASP A 152 6.39 -8.51 -15.07
CA ASP A 152 7.81 -8.20 -15.26
C ASP A 152 8.70 -8.89 -14.21
N THR A 153 8.18 -9.08 -12.98
CA THR A 153 8.94 -9.82 -11.95
C THR A 153 9.17 -11.28 -12.28
N PHE A 154 8.38 -11.90 -13.14
CA PHE A 154 8.65 -13.28 -13.57
C PHE A 154 9.81 -13.37 -14.58
N HIS A 155 10.12 -12.27 -15.28
CA HIS A 155 11.26 -12.17 -16.17
C HIS A 155 12.54 -11.78 -15.44
N THR A 156 12.44 -10.86 -14.47
CA THR A 156 13.60 -10.39 -13.68
C THR A 156 13.99 -11.37 -12.55
N LEU A 157 12.99 -12.05 -11.99
CA LEU A 157 13.13 -13.05 -10.93
C LEU A 157 12.46 -14.37 -11.35
N PRO A 158 13.06 -15.13 -12.27
CA PRO A 158 12.50 -16.39 -12.72
C PRO A 158 12.28 -17.37 -11.57
N ILE A 159 11.30 -18.25 -11.73
CA ILE A 159 10.97 -19.29 -10.75
C ILE A 159 12.13 -20.28 -10.69
N GLY A 160 12.69 -20.51 -9.50
CA GLY A 160 13.86 -21.39 -9.33
C GLY A 160 15.22 -20.69 -9.41
N SER A 161 15.25 -19.37 -9.62
CA SER A 161 16.49 -18.58 -9.53
C SER A 161 17.02 -18.49 -8.09
N ASN A 162 18.26 -18.03 -7.96
CA ASN A 162 19.03 -17.89 -6.74
C ASN A 162 18.25 -17.23 -5.58
N PRO A 163 18.73 -17.41 -4.32
CA PRO A 163 18.08 -16.80 -3.16
C PRO A 163 17.95 -15.29 -3.31
N VAL A 164 16.83 -14.75 -2.82
CA VAL A 164 16.57 -13.31 -2.82
C VAL A 164 17.61 -12.58 -1.98
N ASN A 165 18.18 -11.52 -2.51
CA ASN A 165 19.21 -10.73 -1.84
C ASN A 165 18.64 -10.05 -0.57
N SER A 166 19.35 -10.15 0.54
CA SER A 166 18.99 -9.49 1.80
C SER A 166 18.91 -7.96 1.67
N ASN A 167 19.66 -7.36 0.75
CA ASN A 167 19.66 -5.91 0.50
C ASN A 167 18.30 -5.41 0.03
N ALA A 168 17.58 -6.20 -0.77
CA ALA A 168 16.24 -5.85 -1.22
C ALA A 168 15.23 -5.74 -0.05
N PHE A 169 15.36 -6.61 0.96
CA PHE A 169 14.55 -6.50 2.17
C PHE A 169 14.93 -5.28 3.01
N MET A 170 16.20 -4.91 3.04
CA MET A 170 16.64 -3.69 3.71
C MET A 170 16.12 -2.45 2.99
N ALA A 171 16.11 -2.45 1.64
CA ALA A 171 15.52 -1.38 0.84
C ALA A 171 14.02 -1.25 1.12
N LEU A 172 13.29 -2.37 1.18
CA LEU A 172 11.88 -2.41 1.55
C LEU A 172 11.63 -1.84 2.96
N ALA A 173 12.45 -2.20 3.93
CA ALA A 173 12.33 -1.68 5.29
C ALA A 173 12.58 -0.16 5.35
N ARG A 174 13.57 0.34 4.62
CA ARG A 174 13.84 1.78 4.49
C ARG A 174 12.71 2.53 3.80
N ALA A 175 12.07 1.91 2.82
CA ALA A 175 10.91 2.47 2.13
C ALA A 175 9.74 2.77 3.08
N GLY A 176 9.62 2.06 4.20
CA GLY A 176 8.65 2.39 5.26
C GLY A 176 8.79 3.80 5.83
N GLY A 177 9.98 4.41 5.76
CA GLY A 177 10.20 5.81 6.14
C GLY A 177 9.48 6.82 5.23
N LEU A 178 9.20 6.44 3.99
CA LEU A 178 8.46 7.28 3.03
C LEU A 178 7.02 7.56 3.48
N ILE A 179 6.45 6.69 4.30
CA ILE A 179 5.11 6.87 4.86
C ILE A 179 5.06 8.19 5.66
N PHE A 180 6.02 8.36 6.58
CA PHE A 180 6.08 9.55 7.43
C PHE A 180 6.51 10.79 6.64
N LEU A 181 7.50 10.65 5.76
CA LEU A 181 8.00 11.75 4.94
C LEU A 181 6.88 12.32 4.06
N ASN A 182 6.26 11.48 3.23
CA ASN A 182 5.23 11.91 2.30
C ASN A 182 3.92 12.28 3.02
N GLY A 183 3.58 11.57 4.10
CA GLY A 183 2.44 11.92 4.95
C GLY A 183 2.58 13.30 5.59
N LEU A 184 3.78 13.61 6.10
CA LEU A 184 4.06 14.93 6.67
C LEU A 184 4.10 16.01 5.57
N MET A 185 4.73 15.75 4.42
CA MET A 185 4.78 16.71 3.31
C MET A 185 3.39 17.12 2.85
N LEU A 186 2.46 16.17 2.72
CA LEU A 186 1.08 16.46 2.35
C LEU A 186 0.34 17.25 3.42
N ALA A 187 0.59 16.96 4.70
CA ALA A 187 -0.12 17.58 5.83
C ALA A 187 0.47 18.95 6.22
N LEU A 188 1.76 19.20 5.96
CA LEU A 188 2.50 20.39 6.43
C LEU A 188 1.80 21.73 6.17
N PRO A 189 1.27 22.01 4.96
CA PRO A 189 0.62 23.30 4.70
C PRO A 189 -0.56 23.58 5.65
N ILE A 190 -1.37 22.54 5.93
CA ILE A 190 -2.53 22.66 6.83
C ILE A 190 -2.09 22.70 8.28
N ILE A 191 -1.15 21.84 8.67
CA ILE A 191 -0.64 21.76 10.04
C ILE A 191 -0.02 23.11 10.45
N THR A 192 0.80 23.72 9.62
CA THR A 192 1.46 25.00 9.93
C THR A 192 0.45 26.12 10.15
N LEU A 193 -0.59 26.20 9.32
CA LEU A 193 -1.65 27.19 9.46
C LEU A 193 -2.48 26.93 10.72
N LEU A 194 -2.87 25.69 11.00
CA LEU A 194 -3.64 25.32 12.20
C LEU A 194 -2.80 25.50 13.47
N LEU A 195 -1.50 25.20 13.46
CA LEU A 195 -0.61 25.50 14.59
C LEU A 195 -0.52 26.99 14.88
N THR A 196 -0.40 27.82 13.83
CA THR A 196 -0.38 29.27 13.96
C THR A 196 -1.70 29.78 14.58
N LEU A 197 -2.82 29.26 14.12
CA LEU A 197 -4.13 29.55 14.66
C LEU A 197 -4.23 29.14 16.15
N ASN A 198 -3.81 27.92 16.49
CA ASN A 198 -3.81 27.41 17.86
C ASN A 198 -2.91 28.25 18.79
N LEU A 199 -1.75 28.70 18.29
CA LEU A 199 -0.87 29.63 19.02
C LEU A 199 -1.57 30.96 19.28
N ALA A 200 -2.21 31.55 18.27
CA ALA A 200 -2.97 32.79 18.42
C ALA A 200 -4.12 32.65 19.43
N LEU A 201 -4.86 31.54 19.38
CA LEU A 201 -5.91 31.23 20.35
C LEU A 201 -5.35 31.08 21.78
N GLY A 202 -4.19 30.42 21.91
CA GLY A 202 -3.51 30.27 23.20
C GLY A 202 -3.09 31.62 23.82
N LEU A 203 -2.58 32.55 23.00
CA LEU A 203 -2.25 33.90 23.42
C LEU A 203 -3.50 34.69 23.82
N LEU A 204 -4.57 34.57 23.02
CA LEU A 204 -5.84 35.24 23.29
C LEU A 204 -6.47 34.78 24.62
N ASN A 205 -6.39 33.49 24.91
CA ASN A 205 -6.83 32.92 26.18
C ASN A 205 -6.05 33.48 27.38
N ARG A 206 -4.77 33.76 27.19
CA ARG A 206 -3.96 34.39 28.26
C ARG A 206 -4.34 35.85 28.52
N MET A 207 -4.76 36.55 27.44
CA MET A 207 -5.20 37.96 27.56
C MET A 207 -6.64 38.10 28.06
N ALA A 208 -7.50 37.17 27.66
CA ALA A 208 -8.94 37.19 28.01
C ALA A 208 -9.39 35.80 28.51
N PRO A 209 -9.03 35.44 29.77
CA PRO A 209 -9.33 34.11 30.32
C PRO A 209 -10.82 33.82 30.51
N GLN A 210 -11.66 34.85 30.37
CA GLN A 210 -13.14 34.70 30.44
C GLN A 210 -13.72 34.01 29.19
N LEU A 211 -12.97 34.01 28.08
CA LEU A 211 -13.34 33.31 26.84
C LEU A 211 -12.83 31.86 26.95
N SER A 212 -13.75 30.93 27.20
CA SER A 212 -13.37 29.50 27.21
C SER A 212 -12.85 29.08 25.84
N ILE A 213 -11.55 28.76 25.76
CA ILE A 213 -10.88 28.34 24.51
C ILE A 213 -11.50 27.08 23.92
N PHE A 214 -12.08 26.22 24.75
CA PHE A 214 -12.76 25.00 24.28
C PHE A 214 -14.07 25.31 23.55
N VAL A 215 -14.78 26.38 23.95
CA VAL A 215 -16.05 26.76 23.33
C VAL A 215 -15.86 27.43 21.97
N ILE A 216 -14.81 28.25 21.83
CA ILE A 216 -14.56 29.00 20.60
C ILE A 216 -13.49 28.31 19.75
N GLY A 217 -12.47 27.76 20.37
CA GLY A 217 -11.29 27.20 19.68
C GLY A 217 -11.63 26.00 18.79
N PHE A 218 -12.36 25.02 19.35
CA PHE A 218 -12.69 23.80 18.58
C PHE A 218 -13.56 24.08 17.33
N PRO A 219 -14.68 24.85 17.41
CA PRO A 219 -15.42 25.19 16.20
C PRO A 219 -14.59 25.98 15.18
N LEU A 220 -13.70 26.86 15.66
CA LEU A 220 -12.87 27.68 14.80
C LEU A 220 -11.81 26.84 14.07
N THR A 221 -11.08 25.99 14.78
CA THR A 221 -10.06 25.09 14.18
C THR A 221 -10.69 24.10 13.20
N LEU A 222 -11.88 23.60 13.53
CA LEU A 222 -12.64 22.72 12.64
C LEU A 222 -13.04 23.45 11.35
N THR A 223 -13.64 24.64 11.47
CA THR A 223 -14.11 25.42 10.32
C THR A 223 -12.94 25.83 9.42
N VAL A 224 -11.87 26.37 10.00
CA VAL A 224 -10.67 26.76 9.26
C VAL A 224 -10.02 25.53 8.62
N GLY A 225 -9.92 24.40 9.35
CA GLY A 225 -9.37 23.17 8.82
C GLY A 225 -10.15 22.64 7.61
N ILE A 226 -11.48 22.66 7.65
CA ILE A 226 -12.32 22.27 6.49
C ILE A 226 -12.10 23.22 5.31
N MET A 227 -12.00 24.52 5.54
CA MET A 227 -11.73 25.50 4.48
C MET A 227 -10.36 25.28 3.85
N LEU A 228 -9.33 25.00 4.66
CA LEU A 228 -7.98 24.70 4.18
C LEU A 228 -7.94 23.38 3.39
N MET A 229 -8.64 22.35 3.86
CA MET A 229 -8.78 21.10 3.13
C MET A 229 -9.44 21.31 1.75
N ALA A 230 -10.52 22.08 1.71
CA ALA A 230 -11.19 22.43 0.45
C ALA A 230 -10.26 23.20 -0.52
N ALA A 231 -9.46 24.13 0.00
CA ALA A 231 -8.48 24.90 -0.78
C ALA A 231 -7.33 24.03 -1.32
N LEU A 232 -6.94 22.97 -0.60
CA LEU A 232 -5.86 22.05 -0.99
C LEU A 232 -6.32 20.88 -1.85
N MET A 233 -7.64 20.66 -1.98
CA MET A 233 -8.20 19.57 -2.80
C MET A 233 -7.60 19.48 -4.22
N PRO A 234 -7.39 20.59 -4.97
CA PRO A 234 -6.79 20.54 -6.30
C PRO A 234 -5.33 20.05 -6.30
N LEU A 235 -4.61 20.17 -5.18
CA LEU A 235 -3.22 19.75 -5.05
C LEU A 235 -3.07 18.28 -4.63
N ILE A 236 -4.12 17.66 -4.12
CA ILE A 236 -4.07 16.26 -3.66
C ILE A 236 -3.87 15.30 -4.83
N ALA A 237 -4.55 15.53 -5.96
CA ALA A 237 -4.45 14.65 -7.12
C ALA A 237 -3.02 14.61 -7.70
N PRO A 238 -2.37 15.74 -8.05
CA PRO A 238 -1.00 15.73 -8.55
C PRO A 238 0.00 15.21 -7.50
N PHE A 239 -0.22 15.46 -6.20
CA PHE A 239 0.60 14.89 -5.14
C PHE A 239 0.51 13.36 -5.12
N CYS A 240 -0.71 12.80 -5.17
CA CYS A 240 -0.92 11.35 -5.19
C CYS A 240 -0.33 10.72 -6.47
N GLU A 241 -0.45 11.36 -7.62
CA GLU A 241 0.16 10.91 -8.87
C GLU A 241 1.68 10.78 -8.74
N HIS A 242 2.32 11.83 -8.22
CA HIS A 242 3.76 11.82 -7.96
C HIS A 242 4.15 10.74 -6.96
N LEU A 243 3.43 10.63 -5.85
CA LEU A 243 3.67 9.62 -4.81
C LEU A 243 3.54 8.19 -5.35
N PHE A 244 2.50 7.90 -6.14
CA PHE A 244 2.35 6.59 -6.77
C PHE A 244 3.49 6.30 -7.74
N SER A 245 3.89 7.28 -8.55
CA SER A 245 5.01 7.14 -9.47
C SER A 245 6.34 6.89 -8.73
N GLU A 246 6.60 7.62 -7.64
CA GLU A 246 7.77 7.42 -6.78
C GLU A 246 7.82 5.99 -6.21
N ILE A 247 6.69 5.51 -5.69
CA ILE A 247 6.59 4.14 -5.13
C ILE A 247 6.73 3.07 -6.23
N PHE A 248 6.21 3.30 -7.45
CA PHE A 248 6.42 2.37 -8.56
C PHE A 248 7.88 2.31 -8.99
N ASN A 249 8.57 3.44 -9.06
CA ASN A 249 10.00 3.48 -9.37
C ASN A 249 10.81 2.75 -8.29
N LEU A 250 10.52 3.01 -7.01
CA LEU A 250 11.13 2.29 -5.91
C LEU A 250 10.90 0.78 -5.98
N LEU A 251 9.68 0.35 -6.35
CA LEU A 251 9.37 -1.06 -6.56
C LEU A 251 10.21 -1.68 -7.68
N ALA A 252 10.35 -0.98 -8.80
CA ALA A 252 11.17 -1.42 -9.91
C ALA A 252 12.65 -1.56 -9.49
N ASP A 253 13.17 -0.61 -8.72
CA ASP A 253 14.53 -0.64 -8.17
C ASP A 253 14.72 -1.83 -7.22
N ILE A 254 13.81 -2.02 -6.26
CA ILE A 254 13.84 -3.16 -5.32
C ILE A 254 13.83 -4.49 -6.09
N VAL A 255 12.96 -4.62 -7.10
CA VAL A 255 12.88 -5.83 -7.93
C VAL A 255 14.18 -6.07 -8.70
N SER A 256 14.84 -5.01 -9.18
CA SER A 256 16.11 -5.12 -9.90
C SER A 256 17.28 -5.53 -8.99
N GLU A 257 17.23 -5.19 -7.70
CA GLU A 257 18.23 -5.55 -6.69
C GLU A 257 18.02 -6.94 -6.07
N MET A 258 16.82 -7.54 -6.24
CA MET A 258 16.50 -8.85 -5.68
C MET A 258 17.34 -10.01 -6.23
N PRO A 259 17.74 -10.07 -7.52
CA PRO A 259 18.63 -11.11 -7.99
C PRO A 259 20.00 -11.01 -7.31
N VAL A 260 20.52 -12.11 -6.78
CA VAL A 260 21.92 -12.15 -6.32
C VAL A 260 22.80 -12.03 -7.54
N ASN A 261 23.50 -10.91 -7.68
CA ASN A 261 24.44 -10.69 -8.76
C ASN A 261 25.68 -11.58 -8.51
N ASN A 262 25.70 -12.76 -9.11
CA ASN A 262 26.83 -13.68 -9.11
C ASN A 262 27.89 -13.26 -10.15
N ASN A 263 28.19 -11.97 -10.27
CA ASN A 263 29.39 -11.57 -11.00
C ASN A 263 30.58 -11.65 -10.05
N PRO A 264 31.60 -12.50 -10.39
CA PRO A 264 32.81 -12.62 -9.59
C PRO A 264 33.65 -11.34 -9.61
#